data_61cf84eb5e90181b9e613159fc439b3c
#
_entry.id   61cf84eb5e90181b9e613159fc439b3c
#
_cell.length_a   1.000
_cell.length_b   1.000
_cell.length_c   1.000
_cell.angle_alpha   90.00
_cell.angle_beta   90.00
_cell.angle_gamma   90.00
#
_symmetry.space_group_name_H-M   'P 1'
#
loop_
_entity.id
_entity.type
_entity.pdbx_description
1 polymer ?
#
loop_
_entity_poly.entity_id
_entity_poly.type
_entity_poly.pdbx_seq_one_letter_code
_entity_poly.pdbx_strand_id
1 'polypeptide(L)'
;MKSGQQFLASALCAATLMAAAAPAHALFGDDEARKAILDLRERVQAVQNGQLQLVSQIELLQQQNAELTGRVEQLTQQLASQQRSVKDLYGNLDKRVAAFEPQTERVDGRRVTVSPEEKRMFENALELFSSGKYAQSRRMFDKLLADYPQTEYRPTAFYWLGNVHFAQGNLAQAVSYQTRLIREYPGDARVPDAMLSLSSALASQGKQDQALKTLRQIRSRFPDSEAAQLAAERIKALK
;
A
#
# COMPACT_ATOMS: atom_id res chain seq x y z
N MET A 1 -51.16 54.72 -74.68
CA MET A 1 -50.29 55.65 -75.42
C MET A 1 -48.90 55.66 -74.77
N LYS A 2 -48.04 54.70 -75.08
CA LYS A 2 -46.58 54.76 -74.77
C LYS A 2 -45.90 53.53 -75.41
N SER A 3 -45.77 53.51 -76.76
CA SER A 3 -45.03 52.41 -77.44
C SER A 3 -44.43 52.94 -78.79
N GLY A 4 -44.22 54.22 -78.93
CA GLY A 4 -43.73 54.85 -80.20
C GLY A 4 -42.35 55.46 -80.16
N GLN A 5 -41.59 55.43 -79.02
CA GLN A 5 -40.33 56.14 -78.94
C GLN A 5 -39.09 55.25 -78.78
N GLN A 6 -39.20 53.90 -78.77
CA GLN A 6 -38.03 53.01 -78.58
C GLN A 6 -37.46 52.48 -79.91
N PHE A 7 -38.07 52.68 -81.03
CA PHE A 7 -37.59 52.10 -82.30
C PHE A 7 -36.71 53.06 -83.13
N LEU A 8 -36.54 54.33 -82.76
CA LEU A 8 -35.69 55.25 -83.51
C LEU A 8 -34.27 55.46 -82.93
N ALA A 9 -33.99 54.89 -81.73
CA ALA A 9 -32.66 54.97 -81.09
C ALA A 9 -31.72 53.82 -81.51
N SER A 10 -32.25 52.71 -82.02
CA SER A 10 -31.43 51.51 -82.37
C SER A 10 -30.88 51.56 -83.81
N ALA A 11 -31.34 52.42 -84.63
CA ALA A 11 -30.88 52.48 -86.04
C ALA A 11 -29.68 53.38 -86.24
N LEU A 12 -29.35 54.32 -85.31
CA LEU A 12 -28.21 55.23 -85.44
C LEU A 12 -26.91 54.71 -84.86
N CYS A 13 -26.89 53.67 -84.00
CA CYS A 13 -25.68 53.04 -83.45
C CYS A 13 -25.08 51.96 -84.36
N ALA A 14 -25.83 51.43 -85.34
CA ALA A 14 -25.35 50.40 -86.26
C ALA A 14 -24.48 50.91 -87.42
N ALA A 15 -24.56 52.21 -87.74
CA ALA A 15 -23.87 52.83 -88.92
C ALA A 15 -22.46 53.33 -88.58
N THR A 16 -22.08 53.46 -87.30
CA THR A 16 -20.75 54.02 -86.95
C THR A 16 -19.69 52.92 -86.60
N LEU A 17 -20.07 51.62 -86.57
CA LEU A 17 -19.14 50.54 -86.29
C LEU A 17 -18.50 49.87 -87.51
N MET A 18 -18.79 50.33 -88.75
CA MET A 18 -18.23 49.71 -89.96
C MET A 18 -17.07 50.46 -90.60
N ALA A 19 -16.51 51.54 -89.99
CA ALA A 19 -15.47 52.35 -90.61
C ALA A 19 -14.07 52.23 -89.97
N ALA A 20 -13.81 51.21 -89.09
CA ALA A 20 -12.49 51.06 -88.48
C ALA A 20 -11.95 49.62 -88.54
N ALA A 21 -12.14 48.94 -89.68
CA ALA A 21 -11.38 47.71 -89.93
C ALA A 21 -10.13 48.07 -90.80
N ALA A 22 -9.20 48.86 -90.18
CA ALA A 22 -7.85 48.90 -90.72
C ALA A 22 -7.15 47.57 -90.32
N PRO A 23 -6.53 46.83 -91.23
CA PRO A 23 -5.71 45.71 -90.86
C PRO A 23 -4.52 46.22 -90.03
N ALA A 24 -4.54 46.03 -88.73
CA ALA A 24 -3.38 46.24 -87.91
C ALA A 24 -2.33 45.18 -88.32
N HIS A 25 -1.41 45.59 -89.14
CA HIS A 25 -0.18 44.83 -89.41
C HIS A 25 0.69 44.88 -88.16
N ALA A 26 0.39 43.98 -87.20
CA ALA A 26 1.29 43.64 -86.14
C ALA A 26 2.27 42.59 -86.66
N LEU A 27 3.22 42.99 -87.51
CA LEU A 27 4.11 42.06 -88.17
C LEU A 27 5.44 41.88 -87.49
N PHE A 28 5.69 42.43 -86.31
CA PHE A 28 6.96 42.19 -85.57
C PHE A 28 6.85 42.03 -84.05
N GLY A 29 5.67 41.80 -83.51
CA GLY A 29 5.48 41.66 -82.08
C GLY A 29 4.89 40.26 -81.63
N ASP A 30 4.43 39.42 -82.59
CA ASP A 30 3.66 38.23 -82.27
C ASP A 30 4.53 37.05 -81.73
N ASP A 31 5.77 36.96 -82.23
CA ASP A 31 6.70 35.89 -81.80
C ASP A 31 7.29 36.18 -80.42
N GLU A 32 7.58 37.39 -80.04
CA GLU A 32 8.03 37.76 -78.72
C GLU A 32 6.88 37.64 -77.69
N ALA A 33 5.69 38.08 -78.06
CA ALA A 33 4.51 37.93 -77.22
C ALA A 33 4.16 36.43 -77.02
N ARG A 34 4.26 35.63 -78.07
CA ARG A 34 4.11 34.12 -77.96
C ARG A 34 5.15 33.50 -77.07
N LYS A 35 6.42 33.88 -77.20
CA LYS A 35 7.49 33.40 -76.32
C LYS A 35 7.24 33.76 -74.86
N ALA A 36 6.84 35.04 -74.61
CA ALA A 36 6.49 35.52 -73.28
C ALA A 36 5.29 34.73 -72.67
N ILE A 37 4.27 34.44 -73.46
CA ILE A 37 3.12 33.65 -73.07
C ILE A 37 3.52 32.21 -72.75
N LEU A 38 4.40 31.60 -73.52
CA LEU A 38 4.90 30.26 -73.25
C LEU A 38 5.73 30.20 -71.97
N ASP A 39 6.65 31.16 -71.77
CA ASP A 39 7.43 31.29 -70.53
C ASP A 39 6.52 31.52 -69.31
N LEU A 40 5.51 32.36 -69.46
CA LEU A 40 4.53 32.58 -68.38
C LEU A 40 3.73 31.30 -68.04
N ARG A 41 3.34 30.55 -69.08
CA ARG A 41 2.67 29.26 -68.90
C ARG A 41 3.55 28.24 -68.18
N GLU A 42 4.84 28.15 -68.56
CA GLU A 42 5.80 27.27 -67.88
C GLU A 42 5.96 27.70 -66.38
N ARG A 43 6.11 29.00 -66.15
CA ARG A 43 6.20 29.50 -64.77
C ARG A 43 4.92 29.23 -63.94
N VAL A 44 3.75 29.43 -64.51
CA VAL A 44 2.47 29.13 -63.86
C VAL A 44 2.37 27.61 -63.56
N GLN A 45 2.79 26.79 -64.53
CA GLN A 45 2.78 25.33 -64.34
C GLN A 45 3.79 24.86 -63.28
N ALA A 46 4.98 25.49 -63.25
CA ALA A 46 5.97 25.24 -62.19
C ALA A 46 5.45 25.67 -60.80
N VAL A 47 4.80 26.83 -60.70
CA VAL A 47 4.15 27.28 -59.45
C VAL A 47 3.02 26.32 -59.03
N GLN A 48 2.16 25.92 -59.96
CA GLN A 48 1.09 24.95 -59.67
C GLN A 48 1.63 23.62 -59.15
N ASN A 49 2.67 23.09 -59.81
CA ASN A 49 3.35 21.85 -59.38
C ASN A 49 3.98 22.03 -58.00
N GLY A 50 4.63 23.17 -57.73
CA GLY A 50 5.16 23.52 -56.41
C GLY A 50 4.07 23.60 -55.35
N GLN A 51 2.92 24.17 -55.67
CA GLN A 51 1.77 24.24 -54.75
C GLN A 51 1.23 22.82 -54.41
N LEU A 52 1.09 21.96 -55.39
CA LEU A 52 0.67 20.56 -55.19
C LEU A 52 1.66 19.81 -54.28
N GLN A 53 2.97 20.04 -54.51
CA GLN A 53 4.00 19.45 -53.65
C GLN A 53 3.95 19.95 -52.21
N LEU A 54 3.71 21.26 -52.02
CA LEU A 54 3.52 21.83 -50.69
C LEU A 54 2.27 21.31 -49.96
N VAL A 55 1.16 21.15 -50.68
CA VAL A 55 -0.07 20.56 -50.14
C VAL A 55 0.21 19.14 -49.67
N SER A 56 0.87 18.35 -50.50
CA SER A 56 1.26 16.99 -50.15
C SER A 56 2.19 16.92 -48.91
N GLN A 57 3.14 17.85 -48.79
CA GLN A 57 3.98 17.97 -47.59
C GLN A 57 3.20 18.35 -46.34
N ILE A 58 2.25 19.28 -46.49
CA ILE A 58 1.37 19.69 -45.39
C ILE A 58 0.53 18.50 -44.87
N GLU A 59 -0.05 17.72 -45.81
CA GLU A 59 -0.81 16.53 -45.45
C GLU A 59 0.04 15.51 -44.70
N LEU A 60 1.28 15.24 -45.18
CA LEU A 60 2.23 14.36 -44.50
C LEU A 60 2.60 14.86 -43.13
N LEU A 61 2.86 16.16 -42.95
CA LEU A 61 3.15 16.74 -41.64
C LEU A 61 1.96 16.69 -40.69
N GLN A 62 0.74 16.90 -41.21
CA GLN A 62 -0.48 16.72 -40.40
C GLN A 62 -0.65 15.30 -39.92
N GLN A 63 -0.39 14.32 -40.80
CA GLN A 63 -0.44 12.89 -40.43
C GLN A 63 0.62 12.56 -39.37
N GLN A 64 1.85 13.04 -39.52
CA GLN A 64 2.92 12.85 -38.54
C GLN A 64 2.57 13.50 -37.19
N ASN A 65 1.98 14.71 -37.20
CA ASN A 65 1.53 15.37 -35.97
C ASN A 65 0.42 14.59 -35.28
N ALA A 66 -0.53 14.05 -36.03
CA ALA A 66 -1.59 13.21 -35.47
C ALA A 66 -1.01 11.92 -34.82
N GLU A 67 -0.06 11.29 -35.51
CA GLU A 67 0.64 10.12 -34.97
C GLU A 67 1.43 10.45 -33.70
N LEU A 68 2.20 11.54 -33.71
CA LEU A 68 2.96 11.99 -32.53
C LEU A 68 2.03 12.33 -31.36
N THR A 69 0.91 12.98 -31.62
CA THR A 69 -0.08 13.27 -30.59
C THR A 69 -0.63 11.99 -29.98
N GLY A 70 -0.99 11.00 -30.81
CA GLY A 70 -1.45 9.70 -30.32
C GLY A 70 -0.38 8.96 -29.50
N ARG A 71 0.91 9.04 -29.90
CA ARG A 71 2.01 8.45 -29.11
C ARG A 71 2.20 9.16 -27.77
N VAL A 72 2.09 10.49 -27.73
CA VAL A 72 2.16 11.27 -26.47
C VAL A 72 1.03 10.90 -25.53
N GLU A 73 -0.20 10.78 -26.05
CA GLU A 73 -1.36 10.34 -25.23
C GLU A 73 -1.14 8.93 -24.66
N GLN A 74 -0.68 8.00 -25.50
CA GLN A 74 -0.37 6.63 -25.08
C GLN A 74 0.73 6.59 -24.00
N LEU A 75 1.82 7.34 -24.20
CA LEU A 75 2.91 7.43 -23.21
C LEU A 75 2.45 8.06 -21.90
N THR A 76 1.61 9.08 -21.97
CA THR A 76 1.03 9.73 -20.79
C THR A 76 0.15 8.77 -20.00
N GLN A 77 -0.65 7.96 -20.70
CA GLN A 77 -1.49 6.95 -20.06
C GLN A 77 -0.63 5.81 -19.44
N GLN A 78 0.42 5.39 -20.13
CA GLN A 78 1.37 4.40 -19.59
C GLN A 78 2.08 4.93 -18.35
N LEU A 79 2.53 6.18 -18.38
CA LEU A 79 3.18 6.83 -17.23
C LEU A 79 2.24 6.92 -16.03
N ALA A 80 0.98 7.34 -16.24
CA ALA A 80 -0.03 7.40 -15.19
C ALA A 80 -0.37 6.02 -14.61
N SER A 81 -0.39 4.98 -15.45
CA SER A 81 -0.57 3.59 -15.02
C SER A 81 0.62 3.10 -14.19
N GLN A 82 1.83 3.39 -14.65
CA GLN A 82 3.06 2.99 -13.97
C GLN A 82 3.21 3.69 -12.61
N GLN A 83 2.88 4.99 -12.53
CA GLN A 83 2.87 5.72 -11.27
C GLN A 83 1.88 5.14 -10.25
N ARG A 84 0.69 4.73 -10.70
CA ARG A 84 -0.29 4.02 -9.83
C ARG A 84 0.27 2.70 -9.33
N SER A 85 0.83 1.89 -10.21
CA SER A 85 1.42 0.60 -9.83
C SER A 85 2.58 0.75 -8.84
N VAL A 86 3.42 1.76 -9.02
CA VAL A 86 4.51 2.09 -8.09
C VAL A 86 3.96 2.52 -6.73
N LYS A 87 2.93 3.38 -6.71
CA LYS A 87 2.27 3.80 -5.46
C LYS A 87 1.64 2.63 -4.72
N ASP A 88 0.97 1.73 -5.45
CA ASP A 88 0.35 0.54 -4.86
C ASP A 88 1.40 -0.44 -4.32
N LEU A 89 2.53 -0.59 -5.03
CA LEU A 89 3.66 -1.39 -4.58
C LEU A 89 4.26 -0.84 -3.28
N TYR A 90 4.52 0.47 -3.20
CA TYR A 90 5.01 1.11 -1.97
C TYR A 90 4.00 0.98 -0.82
N GLY A 91 2.72 1.23 -1.08
CA GLY A 91 1.68 1.07 -0.06
C GLY A 91 1.53 -0.38 0.43
N ASN A 92 1.75 -1.37 -0.43
CA ASN A 92 1.78 -2.78 -0.04
C ASN A 92 3.06 -3.12 0.74
N LEU A 93 4.21 -2.58 0.30
CA LEU A 93 5.49 -2.76 0.99
C LEU A 93 5.45 -2.16 2.39
N ASP A 94 4.94 -0.93 2.54
CA ASP A 94 4.79 -0.27 3.85
C ASP A 94 3.91 -1.10 4.81
N LYS A 95 2.78 -1.63 4.33
CA LYS A 95 1.94 -2.52 5.13
C LYS A 95 2.66 -3.81 5.55
N ARG A 96 3.46 -4.38 4.66
CA ARG A 96 4.26 -5.58 4.98
C ARG A 96 5.39 -5.28 5.94
N VAL A 97 6.07 -4.15 5.77
CA VAL A 97 7.14 -3.70 6.68
C VAL A 97 6.55 -3.40 8.06
N ALA A 98 5.44 -2.65 8.14
CA ALA A 98 4.75 -2.37 9.40
C ALA A 98 4.31 -3.64 10.15
N ALA A 99 4.02 -4.72 9.41
CA ALA A 99 3.71 -6.02 10.02
C ALA A 99 4.92 -6.72 10.68
N PHE A 100 6.15 -6.26 10.40
CA PHE A 100 7.39 -6.78 11.01
C PHE A 100 8.03 -5.77 11.98
N GLU A 101 7.56 -4.53 12.01
CA GLU A 101 8.07 -3.54 12.95
C GLU A 101 7.70 -3.89 14.39
N PRO A 102 8.65 -3.77 15.35
CA PRO A 102 8.37 -3.98 16.75
C PRO A 102 7.27 -3.04 17.24
N GLN A 103 6.26 -3.61 17.89
CA GLN A 103 5.11 -2.86 18.40
C GLN A 103 5.26 -2.61 19.89
N THR A 104 4.90 -1.39 20.31
CA THR A 104 4.81 -1.07 21.74
C THR A 104 3.45 -1.51 22.27
N GLU A 105 3.45 -2.43 23.22
CA GLU A 105 2.22 -2.88 23.87
C GLU A 105 2.36 -2.90 25.39
N ARG A 106 1.25 -3.15 26.09
CA ARG A 106 1.24 -3.32 27.53
C ARG A 106 1.19 -4.81 27.89
N VAL A 107 2.25 -5.29 28.51
CA VAL A 107 2.31 -6.63 29.08
C VAL A 107 2.40 -6.50 30.59
N ASP A 108 1.42 -7.03 31.31
CA ASP A 108 1.34 -6.99 32.78
C ASP A 108 1.54 -5.57 33.35
N GLY A 109 0.92 -4.56 32.72
CA GLY A 109 0.98 -3.17 33.13
C GLY A 109 2.23 -2.41 32.70
N ARG A 110 3.24 -3.07 32.16
CA ARG A 110 4.47 -2.46 31.62
C ARG A 110 4.34 -2.19 30.12
N ARG A 111 4.88 -1.07 29.70
CA ARG A 111 4.99 -0.76 28.26
C ARG A 111 6.25 -1.44 27.73
N VAL A 112 6.09 -2.37 26.80
CA VAL A 112 7.18 -3.18 26.22
C VAL A 112 7.16 -3.09 24.70
N THR A 113 8.32 -3.28 24.10
CA THR A 113 8.46 -3.34 22.64
C THR A 113 8.77 -4.77 22.25
N VAL A 114 7.86 -5.39 21.52
CA VAL A 114 7.96 -6.78 21.09
C VAL A 114 7.76 -6.88 19.58
N SER A 115 8.38 -7.87 18.96
CA SER A 115 8.11 -8.13 17.55
C SER A 115 6.70 -8.71 17.37
N PRO A 116 6.02 -8.47 16.23
CA PRO A 116 4.72 -9.06 15.94
C PRO A 116 4.73 -10.58 15.99
N GLU A 117 5.85 -11.20 15.67
CA GLU A 117 6.01 -12.67 15.72
C GLU A 117 6.04 -13.18 17.17
N GLU A 118 6.81 -12.53 18.06
CA GLU A 118 6.79 -12.86 19.50
C GLU A 118 5.38 -12.77 20.07
N LYS A 119 4.68 -11.69 19.77
CA LYS A 119 3.29 -11.46 20.17
C LYS A 119 2.39 -12.60 19.69
N ARG A 120 2.44 -12.92 18.40
CA ARG A 120 1.64 -13.99 17.80
C ARG A 120 1.90 -15.36 18.44
N MET A 121 3.18 -15.67 18.69
CA MET A 121 3.57 -16.91 19.37
C MET A 121 3.03 -16.96 20.80
N PHE A 122 3.13 -15.86 21.52
CA PHE A 122 2.64 -15.74 22.89
C PHE A 122 1.10 -15.89 22.96
N GLU A 123 0.36 -15.16 22.12
CA GLU A 123 -1.11 -15.21 22.03
C GLU A 123 -1.60 -16.62 21.64
N ASN A 124 -0.95 -17.28 20.68
CA ASN A 124 -1.27 -18.64 20.29
C ASN A 124 -1.02 -19.62 21.45
N ALA A 125 0.06 -19.45 22.21
CA ALA A 125 0.31 -20.29 23.38
C ALA A 125 -0.78 -20.13 24.44
N LEU A 126 -1.29 -18.92 24.67
CA LEU A 126 -2.42 -18.66 25.58
C LEU A 126 -3.73 -19.27 25.09
N GLU A 127 -4.03 -19.13 23.80
CA GLU A 127 -5.22 -19.74 23.19
C GLU A 127 -5.21 -21.26 23.33
N LEU A 128 -4.06 -21.89 23.10
CA LEU A 128 -3.88 -23.33 23.29
C LEU A 128 -4.08 -23.74 24.76
N PHE A 129 -3.64 -22.92 25.71
CA PHE A 129 -3.87 -23.14 27.13
C PHE A 129 -5.37 -23.07 27.47
N SER A 130 -6.06 -21.99 27.05
CA SER A 130 -7.49 -21.79 27.31
C SER A 130 -8.36 -22.89 26.67
N SER A 131 -7.92 -23.44 25.54
CA SER A 131 -8.55 -24.57 24.86
C SER A 131 -8.23 -25.93 25.48
N GLY A 132 -7.50 -26.01 26.59
CA GLY A 132 -7.10 -27.25 27.25
C GLY A 132 -6.02 -28.04 26.52
N LYS A 133 -5.44 -27.50 25.43
CA LYS A 133 -4.38 -28.15 24.65
C LYS A 133 -3.00 -27.94 25.28
N TYR A 134 -2.86 -28.33 26.54
CA TYR A 134 -1.69 -28.00 27.37
C TYR A 134 -0.34 -28.45 26.77
N ALA A 135 -0.28 -29.66 26.14
CA ALA A 135 0.95 -30.13 25.52
C ALA A 135 1.39 -29.23 24.32
N GLN A 136 0.45 -28.66 23.60
CA GLN A 136 0.74 -27.75 22.47
C GLN A 136 1.11 -26.38 23.00
N SER A 137 0.37 -25.86 23.98
CA SER A 137 0.67 -24.59 24.67
C SER A 137 2.11 -24.59 25.22
N ARG A 138 2.50 -25.66 25.93
CA ARG A 138 3.86 -25.83 26.42
C ARG A 138 4.90 -25.70 25.32
N ARG A 139 4.74 -26.48 24.23
CA ARG A 139 5.69 -26.40 23.10
C ARG A 139 5.80 -25.02 22.50
N MET A 140 4.70 -24.28 22.44
CA MET A 140 4.68 -22.93 21.90
C MET A 140 5.41 -21.94 22.83
N PHE A 141 5.20 -22.00 24.16
CA PHE A 141 5.96 -21.19 25.11
C PHE A 141 7.45 -21.57 25.13
N ASP A 142 7.78 -22.86 25.10
CA ASP A 142 9.17 -23.32 25.04
C ASP A 142 9.86 -22.78 23.78
N LYS A 143 9.17 -22.81 22.63
CA LYS A 143 9.68 -22.28 21.37
C LYS A 143 9.84 -20.75 21.43
N LEU A 144 8.89 -20.02 21.99
CA LEU A 144 9.00 -18.56 22.19
C LEU A 144 10.27 -18.21 22.98
N LEU A 145 10.52 -18.92 24.09
CA LEU A 145 11.68 -18.67 24.95
C LEU A 145 13.02 -19.08 24.31
N ALA A 146 12.99 -20.05 23.38
CA ALA A 146 14.16 -20.48 22.63
C ALA A 146 14.48 -19.52 21.48
N ASP A 147 13.48 -19.13 20.70
CA ASP A 147 13.66 -18.24 19.55
C ASP A 147 13.94 -16.79 19.98
N TYR A 148 13.35 -16.36 21.11
CA TYR A 148 13.49 -15.01 21.66
C TYR A 148 13.98 -15.04 23.12
N PRO A 149 15.27 -15.31 23.37
CA PRO A 149 15.79 -15.46 24.74
C PRO A 149 15.67 -14.21 25.62
N GLN A 150 15.55 -13.04 24.99
CA GLN A 150 15.42 -11.75 25.67
C GLN A 150 14.00 -11.17 25.57
N THR A 151 13.00 -11.99 25.24
CA THR A 151 11.63 -11.52 25.11
C THR A 151 11.11 -10.90 26.41
N GLU A 152 10.40 -9.80 26.27
CA GLU A 152 9.69 -9.14 27.39
C GLU A 152 8.52 -9.98 27.93
N TYR A 153 8.08 -10.98 27.19
CA TYR A 153 7.08 -11.96 27.67
C TYR A 153 7.65 -13.00 28.63
N ARG A 154 8.96 -13.04 28.89
CA ARG A 154 9.62 -14.11 29.65
C ARG A 154 9.00 -14.33 31.03
N PRO A 155 8.74 -13.29 31.87
CA PRO A 155 8.09 -13.49 33.17
C PRO A 155 6.71 -14.12 33.04
N THR A 156 5.91 -13.60 32.10
CA THR A 156 4.55 -14.09 31.83
C THR A 156 4.57 -15.52 31.26
N ALA A 157 5.54 -15.83 30.39
CA ALA A 157 5.73 -17.19 29.87
C ALA A 157 6.09 -18.18 30.99
N PHE A 158 6.93 -17.81 31.95
CA PHE A 158 7.21 -18.65 33.11
C PHE A 158 5.97 -18.92 33.97
N TYR A 159 5.14 -17.90 34.21
CA TYR A 159 3.87 -18.08 34.89
C TYR A 159 2.98 -19.12 34.20
N TRP A 160 2.78 -18.97 32.88
CA TRP A 160 1.92 -19.88 32.14
C TRP A 160 2.52 -21.26 31.98
N LEU A 161 3.83 -21.40 31.78
CA LEU A 161 4.51 -22.72 31.79
C LEU A 161 4.33 -23.44 33.12
N GLY A 162 4.42 -22.70 34.23
CA GLY A 162 4.12 -23.26 35.55
C GLY A 162 2.69 -23.82 35.64
N ASN A 163 1.72 -23.07 35.15
CA ASN A 163 0.31 -23.47 35.14
C ASN A 163 0.03 -24.63 34.15
N VAL A 164 0.67 -24.59 32.96
CA VAL A 164 0.60 -25.72 32.00
C VAL A 164 1.13 -27.01 32.60
N HIS A 165 2.30 -26.96 33.23
CA HIS A 165 2.88 -28.14 33.89
C HIS A 165 2.03 -28.62 35.04
N PHE A 166 1.42 -27.73 35.84
CA PHE A 166 0.49 -28.10 36.88
C PHE A 166 -0.73 -28.83 36.31
N ALA A 167 -1.34 -28.31 35.25
CA ALA A 167 -2.49 -28.91 34.57
C ALA A 167 -2.16 -30.29 33.98
N GLN A 168 -0.90 -30.54 33.60
CA GLN A 168 -0.41 -31.84 33.13
C GLN A 168 0.01 -32.80 34.24
N GLY A 169 -0.10 -32.39 35.51
CA GLY A 169 0.37 -33.20 36.65
C GLY A 169 1.91 -33.19 36.84
N ASN A 170 2.64 -32.40 36.04
CA ASN A 170 4.10 -32.31 36.14
C ASN A 170 4.50 -31.34 37.26
N LEU A 171 4.15 -31.68 38.49
CA LEU A 171 4.24 -30.79 39.66
C LEU A 171 5.66 -30.26 39.92
N ALA A 172 6.69 -31.07 39.67
CA ALA A 172 8.08 -30.62 39.85
C ALA A 172 8.45 -29.48 38.89
N GLN A 173 8.02 -29.56 37.65
CA GLN A 173 8.25 -28.48 36.66
C GLN A 173 7.41 -27.24 36.96
N ALA A 174 6.14 -27.43 37.40
CA ALA A 174 5.29 -26.35 37.85
C ALA A 174 5.97 -25.53 38.96
N VAL A 175 6.47 -26.20 40.00
CA VAL A 175 7.24 -25.58 41.10
C VAL A 175 8.49 -24.85 40.56
N SER A 176 9.22 -25.47 39.64
CA SER A 176 10.43 -24.88 39.06
C SER A 176 10.14 -23.55 38.32
N TYR A 177 9.16 -23.54 37.41
CA TYR A 177 8.85 -22.36 36.64
C TYR A 177 8.30 -21.21 37.51
N GLN A 178 7.39 -21.51 38.45
CA GLN A 178 6.87 -20.48 39.37
C GLN A 178 7.99 -19.92 40.27
N THR A 179 8.89 -20.78 40.76
CA THR A 179 10.04 -20.34 41.56
C THR A 179 11.00 -19.47 40.75
N ARG A 180 11.24 -19.80 39.48
CA ARG A 180 12.07 -18.99 38.58
C ARG A 180 11.46 -17.60 38.39
N LEU A 181 10.17 -17.49 38.11
CA LEU A 181 9.48 -16.20 37.99
C LEU A 181 9.69 -15.35 39.26
N ILE A 182 9.38 -15.92 40.43
CA ILE A 182 9.45 -15.22 41.74
C ILE A 182 10.86 -14.74 42.04
N ARG A 183 11.89 -15.53 41.68
CA ARG A 183 13.29 -15.24 41.96
C ARG A 183 13.93 -14.30 40.95
N GLU A 184 13.70 -14.54 39.66
CA GLU A 184 14.34 -13.79 38.57
C GLU A 184 13.64 -12.47 38.30
N TYR A 185 12.33 -12.36 38.62
CA TYR A 185 11.50 -11.18 38.36
C TYR A 185 10.68 -10.77 39.59
N PRO A 186 11.32 -10.47 40.75
CA PRO A 186 10.62 -10.25 42.02
C PRO A 186 9.69 -9.04 42.05
N GLY A 187 9.84 -8.09 41.11
CA GLY A 187 8.99 -6.92 40.91
C GLY A 187 7.91 -7.09 39.86
N ASP A 188 7.75 -8.27 39.27
CA ASP A 188 6.74 -8.51 38.28
C ASP A 188 5.34 -8.56 38.91
N ALA A 189 4.34 -7.99 38.22
CA ALA A 189 2.96 -7.94 38.71
C ALA A 189 2.34 -9.33 38.95
N ARG A 190 2.84 -10.36 38.28
CA ARG A 190 2.37 -11.74 38.41
C ARG A 190 2.98 -12.51 39.59
N VAL A 191 3.94 -11.93 40.33
CA VAL A 191 4.59 -12.62 41.44
C VAL A 191 3.60 -13.09 42.49
N PRO A 192 2.58 -12.32 42.95
CA PRO A 192 1.59 -12.80 43.88
C PRO A 192 0.83 -14.02 43.39
N ASP A 193 0.40 -14.03 42.13
CA ASP A 193 -0.33 -15.13 41.48
C ASP A 193 0.57 -16.35 41.28
N ALA A 194 1.83 -16.14 40.91
CA ALA A 194 2.83 -17.20 40.81
C ALA A 194 3.10 -17.87 42.14
N MET A 195 3.10 -17.11 43.23
CA MET A 195 3.21 -17.67 44.59
C MET A 195 1.98 -18.49 44.97
N LEU A 196 0.75 -18.07 44.56
CA LEU A 196 -0.45 -18.90 44.77
C LEU A 196 -0.37 -20.21 43.97
N SER A 197 0.04 -20.16 42.71
CA SER A 197 0.21 -21.34 41.86
C SER A 197 1.31 -22.26 42.42
N LEU A 198 2.42 -21.66 42.90
CA LEU A 198 3.49 -22.41 43.59
C LEU A 198 2.96 -23.16 44.83
N SER A 199 2.17 -22.47 45.67
CA SER A 199 1.59 -23.08 46.85
C SER A 199 0.67 -24.25 46.51
N SER A 200 -0.12 -24.16 45.44
CA SER A 200 -0.98 -25.22 44.94
C SER A 200 -0.16 -26.41 44.47
N ALA A 201 0.91 -26.17 43.71
CA ALA A 201 1.80 -27.22 43.22
C ALA A 201 2.56 -27.96 44.37
N LEU A 202 2.99 -27.20 45.40
CA LEU A 202 3.62 -27.75 46.59
C LEU A 202 2.64 -28.59 47.40
N ALA A 203 1.42 -28.11 47.61
CA ALA A 203 0.39 -28.88 48.31
C ALA A 203 0.06 -30.21 47.57
N SER A 204 -0.07 -30.16 46.26
CA SER A 204 -0.28 -31.34 45.42
C SER A 204 0.91 -32.32 45.42
N GLN A 205 2.13 -31.85 45.77
CA GLN A 205 3.29 -32.70 46.03
C GLN A 205 3.32 -33.27 47.46
N GLY A 206 2.32 -32.98 48.28
CA GLY A 206 2.30 -33.35 49.72
C GLY A 206 3.22 -32.47 50.59
N LYS A 207 3.77 -31.38 50.08
CA LYS A 207 4.66 -30.48 50.82
C LYS A 207 3.86 -29.36 51.50
N GLN A 208 2.97 -29.74 52.41
CA GLN A 208 2.01 -28.87 53.06
C GLN A 208 2.67 -27.68 53.81
N ASP A 209 3.76 -27.93 54.55
CA ASP A 209 4.47 -26.87 55.28
C ASP A 209 5.04 -25.80 54.39
N GLN A 210 5.60 -26.22 53.22
CA GLN A 210 6.13 -25.27 52.24
C GLN A 210 5.00 -24.49 51.56
N ALA A 211 3.87 -25.10 51.26
CA ALA A 211 2.70 -24.43 50.72
C ALA A 211 2.19 -23.37 51.69
N LEU A 212 2.00 -23.74 52.96
CA LEU A 212 1.58 -22.83 54.04
C LEU A 212 2.57 -21.66 54.21
N LYS A 213 3.89 -21.93 54.17
CA LYS A 213 4.92 -20.89 54.23
C LYS A 213 4.78 -19.92 53.06
N THR A 214 4.59 -20.43 51.87
CA THR A 214 4.41 -19.59 50.66
C THR A 214 3.14 -18.75 50.77
N LEU A 215 2.03 -19.28 51.18
CA LEU A 215 0.77 -18.52 51.40
C LEU A 215 0.92 -17.41 52.44
N ARG A 216 1.64 -17.67 53.56
CA ARG A 216 1.94 -16.64 54.54
C ARG A 216 2.81 -15.54 53.99
N GLN A 217 3.78 -15.88 53.14
CA GLN A 217 4.64 -14.89 52.44
C GLN A 217 3.86 -13.99 51.48
N ILE A 218 2.84 -14.48 50.77
CA ILE A 218 1.97 -13.64 49.94
C ILE A 218 1.32 -12.55 50.79
N ARG A 219 0.72 -12.95 51.91
CA ARG A 219 0.03 -12.02 52.81
C ARG A 219 0.94 -10.96 53.41
N SER A 220 2.21 -11.28 53.70
CA SER A 220 3.16 -10.32 54.25
C SER A 220 3.79 -9.41 53.21
N ARG A 221 4.01 -9.90 52.00
CA ARG A 221 4.69 -9.14 50.94
C ARG A 221 3.74 -8.35 50.06
N PHE A 222 2.51 -8.81 49.91
CA PHE A 222 1.52 -8.27 48.98
C PHE A 222 0.14 -8.15 49.65
N PRO A 223 0.01 -7.45 50.81
CA PRO A 223 -1.19 -7.47 51.62
C PRO A 223 -2.46 -7.01 50.90
N ASP A 224 -2.31 -6.08 49.96
CA ASP A 224 -3.42 -5.46 49.23
C ASP A 224 -3.78 -6.21 47.93
N SER A 225 -3.12 -7.33 47.63
CA SER A 225 -3.38 -8.12 46.40
C SER A 225 -4.56 -9.07 46.60
N GLU A 226 -5.27 -9.38 45.50
CA GLU A 226 -6.27 -10.44 45.47
C GLU A 226 -5.67 -11.78 45.91
N ALA A 227 -4.43 -12.03 45.49
CA ALA A 227 -3.68 -13.21 45.88
C ALA A 227 -3.54 -13.35 47.43
N ALA A 228 -3.42 -12.24 48.18
CA ALA A 228 -3.36 -12.29 49.65
C ALA A 228 -4.70 -12.71 50.28
N GLN A 229 -5.82 -12.27 49.71
CA GLN A 229 -7.16 -12.68 50.15
C GLN A 229 -7.35 -14.18 49.90
N LEU A 230 -7.05 -14.68 48.71
CA LEU A 230 -7.11 -16.09 48.38
C LEU A 230 -6.14 -16.95 49.22
N ALA A 231 -4.96 -16.39 49.53
CA ALA A 231 -4.00 -17.07 50.39
C ALA A 231 -4.55 -17.22 51.84
N ALA A 232 -5.27 -16.23 52.37
CA ALA A 232 -5.89 -16.32 53.67
C ALA A 232 -6.95 -17.44 53.75
N GLU A 233 -7.76 -17.57 52.71
CA GLU A 233 -8.77 -18.64 52.60
C GLU A 233 -8.12 -20.02 52.51
N ARG A 234 -7.10 -20.16 51.69
CA ARG A 234 -6.37 -21.45 51.52
C ARG A 234 -5.65 -21.87 52.80
N ILE A 235 -5.09 -20.93 53.57
CA ILE A 235 -4.48 -21.23 54.89
C ILE A 235 -5.51 -21.83 55.86
N LYS A 236 -6.77 -21.33 55.83
CA LYS A 236 -7.85 -21.86 56.67
C LYS A 236 -8.23 -23.31 56.28
N ALA A 237 -8.23 -23.58 54.96
CA ALA A 237 -8.56 -24.90 54.41
C ALA A 237 -7.47 -25.95 54.61
N LEU A 238 -6.19 -25.54 54.77
CA LEU A 238 -5.04 -26.45 54.97
C LEU A 238 -4.69 -26.68 56.44
N LYS A 239 -5.38 -26.03 57.34
CA LYS A 239 -5.31 -26.30 58.81
C LYS A 239 -6.31 -27.37 59.26
#